data_eb67c35d1a1f0c4768e4e5789ce1697c
#
_entry.id   eb67c35d1a1f0c4768e4e5789ce1697c
#
_cell.length_a   1.000
_cell.length_b   1.000
_cell.length_c   1.000
_cell.angle_alpha   90.00
_cell.angle_beta   90.00
_cell.angle_gamma   90.00
#
_symmetry.space_group_name_H-M   'P 1'
#
loop_
_entity.id
_entity.type
_entity.pdbx_description
1 polymer ?
#
loop_
_entity_poly.entity_id
_entity_poly.type
_entity_poly.pdbx_seq_one_letter_code
_entity_poly.pdbx_strand_id
1 'polypeptide(L)'
;MDSRPGLTRPAGEGGCICIVATSAPSPDPEPVHETALAAEILKIARASAAANGGGRLTAVSIVVGELSAVEPDLIVFAWEAVTNGTDAAGSTLEVEFRRARQTCRLCGDVAERAAGSWLRLCPRCQEPLRVEGGDELDVARVTFEEMEA
;
A
#
# COMPACT_ATOMS: atom_id res chain seq x y z
N MET A 1 15.72 -1.57 -20.77
CA MET A 1 16.64 -1.95 -19.71
C MET A 1 15.95 -1.91 -18.40
N ASP A 2 15.62 -3.06 -17.90
CA ASP A 2 14.96 -3.19 -16.61
C ASP A 2 15.95 -2.96 -15.49
N SER A 3 15.99 -1.74 -14.99
CA SER A 3 16.65 -1.49 -13.70
C SER A 3 15.71 -1.97 -12.59
N ARG A 4 15.58 -3.25 -12.44
CA ARG A 4 14.95 -3.75 -11.23
C ARG A 4 15.94 -3.55 -10.10
N PRO A 5 15.60 -2.76 -9.08
CA PRO A 5 16.42 -2.72 -7.89
C PRO A 5 16.55 -4.15 -7.38
N GLY A 6 17.76 -4.56 -7.16
CA GLY A 6 18.06 -5.93 -6.78
C GLY A 6 17.28 -6.35 -5.56
N LEU A 7 16.62 -7.48 -5.69
CA LEU A 7 15.97 -8.13 -4.57
C LEU A 7 17.07 -8.60 -3.63
N THR A 8 17.32 -7.84 -2.58
CA THR A 8 18.25 -8.25 -1.55
C THR A 8 17.53 -9.21 -0.62
N ARG A 9 17.91 -10.45 -0.72
CA ARG A 9 17.54 -11.45 0.27
C ARG A 9 18.39 -11.22 1.52
N PRO A 10 17.82 -10.90 2.67
CA PRO A 10 18.61 -10.92 3.88
C PRO A 10 19.00 -12.36 4.21
N ALA A 11 20.23 -12.54 4.59
CA ALA A 11 20.71 -13.81 5.09
C ALA A 11 20.03 -14.07 6.44
N GLY A 12 19.08 -14.99 6.48
CA GLY A 12 18.38 -15.33 7.71
C GLY A 12 17.10 -16.10 7.46
N GLU A 13 16.54 -16.61 8.48
CA GLU A 13 15.35 -17.45 8.50
C GLU A 13 14.09 -16.64 8.16
N GLY A 14 13.83 -16.44 6.95
CA GLY A 14 12.68 -15.69 6.45
C GLY A 14 13.08 -14.78 5.32
N GLY A 15 12.60 -15.09 4.15
CA GLY A 15 12.80 -14.22 3.00
C GLY A 15 11.98 -12.95 3.17
N CYS A 16 12.62 -11.80 3.20
CA CYS A 16 11.94 -10.53 3.09
C CYS A 16 12.17 -9.99 1.68
N ILE A 17 11.12 -9.84 0.92
CA ILE A 17 11.20 -9.28 -0.41
C ILE A 17 10.66 -7.87 -0.37
N CYS A 18 11.51 -6.92 -0.67
CA CYS A 18 11.04 -5.57 -0.93
C CYS A 18 10.62 -5.49 -2.39
N ILE A 19 9.35 -5.34 -2.62
CA ILE A 19 8.82 -5.11 -3.95
C ILE A 19 8.74 -3.61 -4.14
N VAL A 20 9.41 -3.11 -5.14
CA VAL A 20 9.22 -1.73 -5.54
C VAL A 20 7.91 -1.68 -6.32
N ALA A 21 7.01 -0.98 -5.76
CA ALA A 21 5.71 -0.52 -6.25
C ALA A 21 5.27 -1.03 -7.62
N THR A 22 4.39 -2.01 -7.61
CA THR A 22 3.52 -2.22 -8.76
C THR A 22 2.27 -1.40 -8.50
N SER A 23 2.11 -0.30 -9.19
CA SER A 23 0.89 0.49 -9.10
C SER A 23 -0.28 -0.37 -9.50
N ALA A 24 -1.23 -0.52 -8.60
CA ALA A 24 -2.51 -1.09 -8.98
C ALA A 24 -3.13 -0.19 -10.06
N PRO A 25 -3.81 -0.76 -11.07
CA PRO A 25 -4.50 0.07 -12.04
C PRO A 25 -5.47 0.99 -11.31
N SER A 26 -5.53 2.23 -11.78
CA SER A 26 -6.42 3.24 -11.20
C SER A 26 -7.82 2.64 -11.06
N PRO A 27 -8.39 2.64 -9.86
CA PRO A 27 -9.72 2.12 -9.70
C PRO A 27 -10.70 2.98 -10.47
N ASP A 28 -11.61 2.32 -11.17
CA ASP A 28 -12.80 2.98 -11.64
C ASP A 28 -13.51 3.69 -10.48
N PRO A 29 -14.28 4.75 -10.75
CA PRO A 29 -14.92 5.53 -9.68
C PRO A 29 -15.96 4.76 -8.85
N GLU A 30 -16.06 3.47 -9.01
CA GLU A 30 -16.91 2.64 -8.17
C GLU A 30 -16.26 2.36 -6.82
N PRO A 31 -17.06 2.23 -5.75
CA PRO A 31 -16.52 1.94 -4.44
C PRO A 31 -15.72 0.64 -4.47
N VAL A 32 -14.44 0.75 -4.14
CA VAL A 32 -13.58 -0.42 -4.01
C VAL A 32 -13.98 -1.14 -2.74
N HIS A 33 -14.47 -2.36 -2.87
CA HIS A 33 -14.72 -3.19 -1.71
C HIS A 33 -13.38 -3.64 -1.14
N GLU A 34 -13.14 -3.33 0.12
CA GLU A 34 -11.89 -3.68 0.80
C GLU A 34 -11.59 -5.16 0.72
N THR A 35 -12.61 -6.00 0.74
CA THR A 35 -12.46 -7.46 0.59
C THR A 35 -11.85 -7.83 -0.77
N ALA A 36 -12.32 -7.22 -1.85
CA ALA A 36 -11.77 -7.47 -3.18
C ALA A 36 -10.33 -6.97 -3.28
N LEU A 37 -10.04 -5.83 -2.68
CA LEU A 37 -8.69 -5.28 -2.65
C LEU A 37 -7.76 -6.17 -1.82
N ALA A 38 -8.20 -6.65 -0.67
CA ALA A 38 -7.42 -7.57 0.16
C ALA A 38 -7.12 -8.87 -0.60
N ALA A 39 -8.08 -9.39 -1.36
CA ALA A 39 -7.87 -10.57 -2.20
C ALA A 39 -6.82 -10.34 -3.29
N GLU A 40 -6.81 -9.17 -3.91
CA GLU A 40 -5.80 -8.81 -4.91
C GLU A 40 -4.42 -8.65 -4.28
N ILE A 41 -4.33 -8.05 -3.10
CA ILE A 41 -3.07 -7.93 -2.36
C ILE A 41 -2.52 -9.31 -2.02
N LEU A 42 -3.38 -10.22 -1.58
CA LEU A 42 -2.99 -11.60 -1.28
C LEU A 42 -2.46 -12.32 -2.51
N LYS A 43 -3.12 -12.12 -3.64
CA LYS A 43 -2.69 -12.70 -4.93
C LYS A 43 -1.31 -12.20 -5.33
N ILE A 44 -1.07 -10.91 -5.23
CA ILE A 44 0.22 -10.28 -5.54
C ILE A 44 1.30 -10.80 -4.59
N ALA A 45 0.99 -10.86 -3.31
CA ALA A 45 1.92 -11.32 -2.29
C ALA A 45 2.32 -12.79 -2.50
N ARG A 46 1.35 -13.63 -2.82
CA ARG A 46 1.61 -15.05 -3.11
C ARG A 46 2.45 -15.24 -4.37
N ALA A 47 2.16 -14.48 -5.42
CA ALA A 47 2.93 -14.54 -6.65
C ALA A 47 4.38 -14.11 -6.41
N SER A 48 4.59 -13.10 -5.60
CA SER A 48 5.91 -12.60 -5.25
C SER A 48 6.69 -13.61 -4.40
N ALA A 49 6.04 -14.22 -3.43
CA ALA A 49 6.66 -15.26 -2.61
C ALA A 49 7.04 -16.48 -3.48
N ALA A 50 6.16 -16.90 -4.36
CA ALA A 50 6.40 -18.03 -5.26
C ALA A 50 7.58 -17.76 -6.21
N ALA A 51 7.70 -16.54 -6.72
CA ALA A 51 8.80 -16.13 -7.60
C ALA A 51 10.15 -16.13 -6.89
N ASN A 52 10.18 -16.14 -5.57
CA ASN A 52 11.38 -16.05 -4.74
C ASN A 52 11.58 -17.27 -3.84
N GLY A 53 11.12 -18.42 -4.27
CA GLY A 53 11.35 -19.69 -3.60
C GLY A 53 10.11 -20.27 -2.92
N GLY A 54 9.04 -19.52 -2.84
CA GLY A 54 7.81 -19.94 -2.18
C GLY A 54 7.94 -19.94 -0.66
N GLY A 55 6.82 -20.08 0.00
CA GLY A 55 6.78 -20.13 1.45
C GLY A 55 5.46 -19.64 2.01
N ARG A 56 5.37 -19.70 3.32
CA ARG A 56 4.20 -19.22 4.03
C ARG A 56 4.31 -17.72 4.27
N LEU A 57 3.28 -16.99 3.89
CA LEU A 57 3.23 -15.55 4.16
C LEU A 57 3.12 -15.28 5.67
N THR A 58 3.93 -14.38 6.16
CA THR A 58 3.92 -13.95 7.57
C THR A 58 3.49 -12.51 7.73
N ALA A 59 3.84 -11.64 6.79
CA ALA A 59 3.43 -10.25 6.82
C ALA A 59 3.44 -9.66 5.40
N VAL A 60 2.56 -8.72 5.18
CA VAL A 60 2.52 -7.93 3.96
C VAL A 60 2.38 -6.46 4.36
N SER A 61 3.23 -5.61 3.82
CA SER A 61 3.17 -4.17 4.05
C SER A 61 2.67 -3.48 2.80
N ILE A 62 1.66 -2.65 2.96
CA ILE A 62 1.09 -1.86 1.88
C ILE A 62 1.15 -0.37 2.20
N VAL A 63 1.14 0.43 1.17
CA VAL A 63 1.05 1.88 1.26
C VAL A 63 -0.31 2.29 0.71
N VAL A 64 -1.07 3.03 1.50
CA VAL A 64 -2.41 3.50 1.13
C VAL A 64 -2.43 5.02 1.22
N GLY A 65 -2.80 5.68 0.13
CA GLY A 65 -2.93 7.12 0.08
C GLY A 65 -4.30 7.62 0.52
N GLU A 66 -4.35 8.83 0.99
CA GLU A 66 -5.57 9.47 1.44
C GLU A 66 -6.66 9.53 0.36
N LEU A 67 -6.24 9.68 -0.90
CA LEU A 67 -7.14 9.78 -2.06
C LEU A 67 -7.60 8.43 -2.59
N SER A 68 -7.03 7.32 -2.10
CA SER A 68 -7.41 5.99 -2.56
C SER A 68 -8.77 5.55 -2.03
N ALA A 69 -9.34 6.29 -1.09
CA ALA A 69 -10.60 5.98 -0.42
C ALA A 69 -10.61 4.64 0.33
N VAL A 70 -9.45 4.09 0.62
CA VAL A 70 -9.31 2.86 1.39
C VAL A 70 -9.16 3.21 2.86
N GLU A 71 -10.03 2.64 3.69
CA GLU A 71 -9.95 2.78 5.13
C GLU A 71 -8.95 1.76 5.69
N PRO A 72 -7.87 2.20 6.36
CA PRO A 72 -6.85 1.28 6.88
C PRO A 72 -7.40 0.18 7.78
N ASP A 73 -8.31 0.53 8.68
CA ASP A 73 -8.89 -0.44 9.61
C ASP A 73 -9.75 -1.48 8.88
N LEU A 74 -10.47 -1.06 7.86
CA LEU A 74 -11.33 -1.95 7.08
C LEU A 74 -10.50 -2.89 6.20
N ILE A 75 -9.40 -2.43 5.63
CA ILE A 75 -8.56 -3.29 4.81
C ILE A 75 -7.83 -4.34 5.66
N VAL A 76 -7.42 -4.00 6.87
CA VAL A 76 -6.83 -4.95 7.81
C VAL A 76 -7.85 -6.02 8.20
N PHE A 77 -9.07 -5.61 8.50
CA PHE A 77 -10.16 -6.53 8.79
C PHE A 77 -10.47 -7.46 7.61
N ALA A 78 -10.52 -6.88 6.41
CA ALA A 78 -10.74 -7.66 5.18
C ALA A 78 -9.62 -8.66 4.93
N TRP A 79 -8.38 -8.29 5.25
CA TRP A 79 -7.23 -9.19 5.15
C TRP A 79 -7.41 -10.44 6.01
N GLU A 80 -7.83 -10.26 7.25
CA GLU A 80 -8.12 -11.38 8.14
C GLU A 80 -9.19 -12.29 7.55
N ALA A 81 -10.22 -11.71 6.96
CA ALA A 81 -11.30 -12.47 6.35
C ALA A 81 -10.85 -13.29 5.14
N VAL A 82 -10.06 -12.69 4.23
CA VAL A 82 -9.63 -13.38 3.00
C VAL A 82 -8.51 -14.40 3.25
N THR A 83 -7.74 -14.25 4.33
CA THR A 83 -6.68 -15.18 4.68
C THR A 83 -7.16 -16.32 5.56
N ASN A 84 -8.30 -16.19 6.21
CA ASN A 84 -8.86 -17.18 7.10
C ASN A 84 -9.10 -18.50 6.35
N GLY A 85 -8.61 -19.60 6.93
CA GLY A 85 -8.72 -20.92 6.31
C GLY A 85 -7.73 -21.17 5.17
N THR A 86 -6.78 -20.27 4.93
CA THR A 86 -5.74 -20.44 3.93
C THR A 86 -4.37 -20.60 4.60
N ASP A 87 -3.35 -20.89 3.81
CA ASP A 87 -1.96 -20.92 4.28
C ASP A 87 -1.43 -19.57 4.72
N ALA A 88 -2.10 -18.48 4.34
CA ALA A 88 -1.78 -17.14 4.77
C ALA A 88 -2.47 -16.72 6.08
N ALA A 89 -3.26 -17.60 6.68
CA ALA A 89 -3.92 -17.32 7.95
C ALA A 89 -2.89 -17.01 9.04
N GLY A 90 -3.17 -15.99 9.84
CA GLY A 90 -2.26 -15.52 10.87
C GLY A 90 -1.21 -14.51 10.36
N SER A 91 -1.14 -14.29 9.06
CA SER A 91 -0.28 -13.23 8.51
C SER A 91 -0.80 -11.85 8.89
N THR A 92 0.12 -10.90 9.01
CA THR A 92 -0.19 -9.52 9.40
C THR A 92 -0.19 -8.64 8.16
N LEU A 93 -1.20 -7.79 8.03
CA LEU A 93 -1.22 -6.72 7.05
C LEU A 93 -0.83 -5.42 7.73
N GLU A 94 0.29 -4.85 7.35
CA GLU A 94 0.75 -3.56 7.83
C GLU A 94 0.39 -2.49 6.81
N VAL A 95 -0.25 -1.43 7.26
CA VAL A 95 -0.70 -0.36 6.39
C VAL A 95 0.03 0.93 6.74
N GLU A 96 0.76 1.47 5.77
CA GLU A 96 1.31 2.81 5.85
C GLU A 96 0.33 3.77 5.17
N PHE A 97 -0.22 4.68 5.94
CA PHE A 97 -1.14 5.69 5.43
C PHE A 97 -0.36 6.94 5.04
N ARG A 98 -0.53 7.38 3.80
CA ARG A 98 0.11 8.60 3.30
C ARG A 98 -0.94 9.66 3.00
N ARG A 99 -0.76 10.81 3.60
CA ARG A 99 -1.63 11.94 3.36
C ARG A 99 -1.27 12.61 2.03
N ALA A 100 -2.28 13.06 1.31
CA ALA A 100 -2.09 13.95 0.20
C ALA A 100 -1.63 15.32 0.70
N ARG A 101 -0.80 15.99 -0.07
CA ARG A 101 -0.32 17.33 0.24
C ARG A 101 -1.01 18.33 -0.67
N GLN A 102 -1.34 19.47 -0.11
CA GLN A 102 -1.80 20.60 -0.90
C GLN A 102 -0.68 21.62 -1.01
N THR A 103 -0.41 22.05 -2.22
CA THR A 103 0.66 23.01 -2.50
C THR A 103 0.12 24.21 -3.22
N CYS A 104 0.66 25.39 -2.85
CA CYS A 104 0.41 26.63 -3.54
C CYS A 104 1.61 26.94 -4.43
N ARG A 105 1.38 27.31 -5.69
CA ARG A 105 2.47 27.62 -6.60
C ARG A 105 3.27 28.86 -6.19
N LEU A 106 2.68 29.74 -5.36
CA LEU A 106 3.34 30.95 -4.88
C LEU A 106 3.92 30.80 -3.48
N CYS A 107 3.19 30.12 -2.59
CA CYS A 107 3.57 30.01 -1.18
C CYS A 107 4.24 28.67 -0.82
N GLY A 108 4.15 27.69 -1.69
CA GLY A 108 4.70 26.37 -1.44
C GLY A 108 3.74 25.46 -0.68
N ASP A 109 4.28 24.63 0.19
CA ASP A 109 3.51 23.61 0.90
C ASP A 109 2.52 24.22 1.90
N VAL A 110 1.30 23.73 1.89
CA VAL A 110 0.23 24.20 2.80
C VAL A 110 -0.03 23.11 3.82
N ALA A 111 0.51 23.30 5.02
CA ALA A 111 0.43 22.32 6.09
C ALA A 111 -0.77 22.51 7.02
N GLU A 112 -1.50 23.61 6.86
CA GLU A 112 -2.59 23.99 7.79
C GLU A 112 -3.86 23.17 7.65
N ARG A 113 -3.87 22.26 6.70
CA ARG A 113 -5.03 21.41 6.45
C ARG A 113 -5.17 20.34 7.53
N ALA A 114 -6.33 20.24 8.14
CA ALA A 114 -6.66 19.12 9.00
C ALA A 114 -6.85 17.84 8.17
N ALA A 115 -6.58 16.70 8.78
CA ALA A 115 -6.76 15.41 8.09
C ALA A 115 -8.20 15.25 7.61
N GLY A 116 -8.36 14.84 6.36
CA GLY A 116 -9.68 14.64 5.74
C GLY A 116 -10.37 15.92 5.27
N SER A 117 -9.82 17.09 5.54
CA SER A 117 -10.37 18.34 5.04
C SER A 117 -9.57 18.86 3.85
N TRP A 118 -10.26 19.55 2.95
CA TRP A 118 -9.65 20.07 1.75
C TRP A 118 -9.86 21.56 1.64
N LEU A 119 -8.78 22.29 1.40
CA LEU A 119 -8.85 23.72 1.16
C LEU A 119 -8.98 23.97 -0.34
N ARG A 120 -9.83 24.90 -0.71
CA ARG A 120 -9.95 25.31 -2.11
C ARG A 120 -8.88 26.31 -2.51
N LEU A 121 -8.56 27.20 -1.60
CA LEU A 121 -7.66 28.31 -1.84
C LEU A 121 -6.58 28.35 -0.76
N CYS A 122 -5.43 28.85 -1.13
CA CYS A 122 -4.34 29.07 -0.18
C CYS A 122 -4.77 30.05 0.91
N PRO A 123 -4.61 29.69 2.20
CA PRO A 123 -5.00 30.59 3.30
C PRO A 123 -4.14 31.86 3.38
N ARG A 124 -3.02 31.90 2.68
CA ARG A 124 -2.10 33.04 2.68
C ARG A 124 -2.30 34.00 1.53
N CYS A 125 -2.49 33.46 0.31
CA CYS A 125 -2.58 34.31 -0.90
C CYS A 125 -3.83 34.08 -1.73
N GLN A 126 -4.68 33.11 -1.34
CA GLN A 126 -5.95 32.76 -1.98
C GLN A 126 -5.80 32.22 -3.42
N GLU A 127 -4.62 31.80 -3.82
CA GLU A 127 -4.44 31.09 -5.08
C GLU A 127 -5.01 29.67 -4.99
N PRO A 128 -5.50 29.11 -6.10
CA PRO A 128 -5.95 27.73 -6.13
C PRO A 128 -4.83 26.76 -5.73
N LEU A 129 -5.16 25.77 -4.92
CA LEU A 129 -4.20 24.77 -4.44
C LEU A 129 -4.14 23.57 -5.37
N ARG A 130 -2.95 23.00 -5.48
CA ARG A 130 -2.72 21.71 -6.13
C ARG A 130 -2.68 20.63 -5.08
N VAL A 131 -3.09 19.42 -5.48
CA VAL A 131 -2.99 18.24 -4.65
C VAL A 131 -1.88 17.37 -5.19
N GLU A 132 -0.95 16.98 -4.31
CA GLU A 132 0.16 16.11 -4.67
C GLU A 132 0.18 14.90 -3.74
N GLY A 133 0.39 13.71 -4.31
CA GLY A 133 0.42 12.46 -3.57
C GLY A 133 -0.95 12.03 -3.09
N GLY A 134 -1.00 11.06 -2.20
CA GLY A 134 -2.23 10.56 -1.61
C GLY A 134 -2.99 9.57 -2.47
N ASP A 135 -2.50 9.27 -3.65
CA ASP A 135 -3.09 8.28 -4.57
C ASP A 135 -2.38 6.93 -4.54
N GLU A 136 -1.46 6.77 -3.62
CA GLU A 136 -0.68 5.54 -3.49
C GLU A 136 -1.56 4.37 -3.08
N LEU A 137 -1.34 3.24 -3.73
CA LEU A 137 -1.92 1.97 -3.36
C LEU A 137 -0.96 0.89 -3.85
N ASP A 138 0.03 0.58 -3.05
CA ASP A 138 1.15 -0.25 -3.45
C ASP A 138 1.45 -1.32 -2.40
N VAL A 139 1.88 -2.48 -2.87
CA VAL A 139 2.45 -3.50 -2.00
C VAL A 139 3.94 -3.19 -1.87
N ALA A 140 4.35 -2.77 -0.68
CA ALA A 140 5.72 -2.32 -0.43
C ALA A 140 6.65 -3.46 -0.04
N ARG A 141 6.14 -4.43 0.73
CA ARG A 141 6.97 -5.52 1.25
C ARG A 141 6.12 -6.77 1.46
N VAL A 142 6.69 -7.89 1.13
CA VAL A 142 6.12 -9.22 1.44
C VAL A 142 7.15 -9.98 2.26
N THR A 143 6.73 -10.47 3.42
CA THR A 143 7.54 -11.30 4.29
C THR A 143 6.97 -12.72 4.30
N PHE A 144 7.82 -13.70 4.12
CA PHE A 144 7.41 -15.10 4.11
C PHE A 144 8.48 -15.96 4.76
N GLU A 145 8.07 -17.11 5.29
CA GLU A 145 8.99 -18.13 5.79
C GLU A 145 9.21 -19.15 4.70
N GLU A 146 10.49 -19.45 4.43
CA GLU A 146 10.82 -20.49 3.48
C GLU A 146 10.35 -21.85 4.04
N MET A 147 9.64 -22.59 3.20
CA MET A 147 9.29 -23.96 3.57
C MET A 147 10.52 -24.83 3.44
N GLU A 148 10.93 -25.41 4.55
CA GLU A 148 11.95 -26.45 4.52
C GLU A 148 11.36 -27.70 3.84
N ALA A 149 12.08 -28.15 2.84
CA ALA A 149 11.71 -29.38 2.13
C ALA A 149 11.92 -30.61 3.04
#